data_55119af92df9163a07b3f688d9dfd50c
#
_entry.id   55119af92df9163a07b3f688d9dfd50c
#
_cell.length_a   1.000
_cell.length_b   1.000
_cell.length_c   1.000
_cell.angle_alpha   90.00
_cell.angle_beta   90.00
_cell.angle_gamma   90.00
#
_symmetry.space_group_name_H-M   'P 1'
#
loop_
_entity.id
_entity.type
_entity.pdbx_description
1 polymer ?
#
loop_
_entity_poly.entity_id
_entity_poly.type
_entity_poly.pdbx_seq_one_letter_code
_entity_poly.pdbx_strand_id
1 'polypeptide(L)'
;YVFDGTKRRPYNEKDGVNPLSVYGASKLAGEKAVRSEGLRFLVVRTQALFGRSGPSFVQRVMQHLASGDEPVRAIDDQMIAPTYTRHLGEALITLMRLDRSGLVHVAATGECSWYDLARAIASRVKPGAAVDAITTAQARQAAPRPAYSVLDTRLYHTWTQRVVPSWREGLDAFLADETP
;
A
#
# COMPACT_ATOMS: atom_id res chain seq x y z
N TYR A 1 -5.62 -0.73 6.83
CA TYR A 1 -7.05 -1.08 6.89
C TYR A 1 -7.74 -0.71 8.22
N VAL A 2 -7.21 0.31 8.93
CA VAL A 2 -7.86 0.87 10.12
C VAL A 2 -8.98 1.86 9.78
N PHE A 3 -9.06 2.29 8.52
CA PHE A 3 -10.10 3.20 7.99
C PHE A 3 -11.16 2.42 7.20
N ASP A 4 -12.39 2.97 7.15
CA ASP A 4 -13.54 2.36 6.47
C ASP A 4 -13.58 2.57 4.94
N GLY A 5 -12.77 3.49 4.43
CA GLY A 5 -12.70 3.75 2.98
C GLY A 5 -13.84 4.60 2.43
N THR A 6 -14.61 5.28 3.27
CA THR A 6 -15.73 6.12 2.84
C THR A 6 -15.31 7.49 2.30
N LYS A 7 -14.10 7.94 2.62
CA LYS A 7 -13.53 9.17 2.08
C LYS A 7 -13.10 8.98 0.63
N ARG A 8 -13.08 10.09 -0.11
CA ARG A 8 -12.54 10.18 -1.48
C ARG A 8 -11.31 11.09 -1.54
N ARG A 9 -10.58 11.17 -0.44
CA ARG A 9 -9.33 11.92 -0.30
C ARG A 9 -8.43 11.19 0.70
N PRO A 10 -7.10 11.37 0.64
CA PRO A 10 -6.18 10.69 1.53
C PRO A 10 -6.51 10.88 3.01
N TYR A 11 -6.45 9.78 3.77
CA TYR A 11 -6.63 9.76 5.21
C TYR A 11 -5.40 10.31 5.91
N ASN A 12 -5.56 11.28 6.78
CA ASN A 12 -4.51 11.77 7.65
C ASN A 12 -4.56 11.08 9.04
N GLU A 13 -3.55 11.29 9.86
CA GLU A 13 -3.37 10.63 11.16
C GLU A 13 -4.45 10.99 12.18
N LYS A 14 -5.17 12.10 11.99
CA LYS A 14 -6.25 12.60 12.88
C LYS A 14 -7.62 12.09 12.46
N ASP A 15 -7.73 11.44 11.29
CA ASP A 15 -9.01 10.92 10.82
C ASP A 15 -9.51 9.78 11.70
N GLY A 16 -10.82 9.72 11.88
CA GLY A 16 -11.48 8.66 12.65
C GLY A 16 -11.21 7.28 12.06
N VAL A 17 -10.85 6.33 12.92
CA VAL A 17 -10.62 4.93 12.53
C VAL A 17 -11.90 4.12 12.67
N ASN A 18 -12.21 3.28 11.67
CA ASN A 18 -13.37 2.41 11.63
C ASN A 18 -13.06 1.18 10.76
N PRO A 19 -12.31 0.18 11.29
CA PRO A 19 -11.88 -0.98 10.51
C PRO A 19 -13.06 -1.87 10.12
N LEU A 20 -13.12 -2.26 8.83
CA LEU A 20 -14.17 -3.11 8.27
C LEU A 20 -13.91 -4.61 8.47
N SER A 21 -12.72 -5.01 8.89
CA SER A 21 -12.30 -6.41 8.96
C SER A 21 -11.62 -6.72 10.29
N VAL A 22 -11.58 -8.02 10.65
CA VAL A 22 -10.85 -8.53 11.82
C VAL A 22 -9.37 -8.16 11.73
N TYR A 23 -8.77 -8.23 10.54
CA TYR A 23 -7.39 -7.80 10.33
C TYR A 23 -7.21 -6.31 10.67
N GLY A 24 -8.06 -5.43 10.17
CA GLY A 24 -7.99 -3.99 10.48
C GLY A 24 -8.18 -3.72 11.98
N ALA A 25 -9.13 -4.41 12.61
CA ALA A 25 -9.36 -4.31 14.06
C ALA A 25 -8.14 -4.79 14.87
N SER A 26 -7.50 -5.88 14.49
CA SER A 26 -6.29 -6.39 15.17
C SER A 26 -5.11 -5.41 15.06
N LYS A 27 -4.94 -4.77 13.88
CA LYS A 27 -3.91 -3.75 13.71
C LYS A 27 -4.17 -2.52 14.56
N LEU A 28 -5.43 -2.07 14.62
CA LEU A 28 -5.82 -0.96 15.49
C LEU A 28 -5.63 -1.29 16.98
N ALA A 29 -5.90 -2.54 17.39
CA ALA A 29 -5.63 -2.97 18.77
C ALA A 29 -4.14 -2.92 19.10
N GLY A 30 -3.27 -3.37 18.17
CA GLY A 30 -1.81 -3.25 18.31
C GLY A 30 -1.34 -1.78 18.41
N GLU A 31 -1.88 -0.87 17.60
CA GLU A 31 -1.58 0.57 17.72
C GLU A 31 -1.96 1.12 19.11
N LYS A 32 -3.13 0.74 19.61
CA LYS A 32 -3.59 1.16 20.95
C LYS A 32 -2.69 0.61 22.05
N ALA A 33 -2.30 -0.67 21.99
CA ALA A 33 -1.40 -1.29 22.95
C ALA A 33 -0.04 -0.58 22.99
N VAL A 34 0.59 -0.33 21.84
CA VAL A 34 1.86 0.42 21.78
C VAL A 34 1.73 1.81 22.40
N ARG A 35 0.59 2.49 22.17
CA ARG A 35 0.35 3.84 22.70
C ARG A 35 0.10 3.87 24.20
N SER A 36 -0.44 2.80 24.77
CA SER A 36 -0.70 2.69 26.23
C SER A 36 0.53 2.35 27.05
N GLU A 37 1.54 1.69 26.45
CA GLU A 37 2.72 1.19 27.16
C GLU A 37 3.85 2.22 27.31
N GLY A 38 3.87 3.29 26.55
CA GLY A 38 5.02 4.17 26.52
C GLY A 38 4.75 5.65 26.36
N LEU A 39 5.57 6.45 27.08
CA LEU A 39 5.65 7.89 26.88
C LEU A 39 6.25 8.26 25.52
N ARG A 40 7.07 7.37 24.95
CA ARG A 40 7.71 7.52 23.63
C ARG A 40 7.43 6.30 22.78
N PHE A 41 6.72 6.50 21.68
CA PHE A 41 6.40 5.45 20.71
C PHE A 41 6.42 6.02 19.30
N LEU A 42 6.64 5.17 18.34
CA LEU A 42 6.49 5.50 16.92
C LEU A 42 5.65 4.42 16.25
N VAL A 43 4.41 4.77 15.92
CA VAL A 43 3.52 3.92 15.12
C VAL A 43 3.54 4.42 13.69
N VAL A 44 3.92 3.55 12.77
CA VAL A 44 3.94 3.86 11.33
C VAL A 44 2.81 3.09 10.64
N ARG A 45 1.85 3.81 10.06
CA ARG A 45 0.86 3.21 9.16
C ARG A 45 1.38 3.24 7.74
N THR A 46 1.23 2.12 7.07
CA THR A 46 1.57 1.94 5.65
C THR A 46 0.51 1.09 4.95
N GLN A 47 0.59 0.93 3.63
CA GLN A 47 -0.41 0.21 2.86
C GLN A 47 0.15 -0.49 1.63
N ALA A 48 -0.57 -1.54 1.16
CA ALA A 48 -0.38 -2.21 -0.12
C ALA A 48 1.10 -2.52 -0.42
N LEU A 49 1.79 -3.16 0.54
CA LEU A 49 3.22 -3.43 0.43
C LEU A 49 3.53 -4.47 -0.65
N PHE A 50 4.60 -4.24 -1.38
CA PHE A 50 5.20 -5.21 -2.28
C PHE A 50 6.73 -5.14 -2.22
N GLY A 51 7.39 -6.27 -2.53
CA GLY A 51 8.85 -6.37 -2.47
C GLY A 51 9.32 -7.78 -2.82
N ARG A 52 10.62 -8.02 -2.72
CA ARG A 52 11.26 -9.28 -3.13
C ARG A 52 10.83 -10.49 -2.30
N SER A 53 10.51 -10.29 -1.02
CA SER A 53 10.19 -11.37 -0.11
C SER A 53 8.71 -11.40 0.27
N GLY A 54 8.12 -12.59 0.23
CA GLY A 54 6.74 -12.84 0.59
C GLY A 54 5.72 -12.56 -0.53
N PRO A 55 4.52 -13.14 -0.42
CA PRO A 55 3.50 -13.02 -1.45
C PRO A 55 2.94 -11.59 -1.52
N SER A 56 2.97 -10.97 -2.69
CA SER A 56 2.39 -9.67 -2.96
C SER A 56 1.48 -9.71 -4.18
N PHE A 57 0.67 -8.66 -4.37
CA PHE A 57 -0.14 -8.53 -5.57
C PHE A 57 0.75 -8.44 -6.82
N VAL A 58 1.84 -7.68 -6.76
CA VAL A 58 2.79 -7.51 -7.87
C VAL A 58 3.35 -8.86 -8.29
N GLN A 59 3.85 -9.66 -7.35
CA GLN A 59 4.39 -11.00 -7.66
C GLN A 59 3.33 -11.94 -8.23
N ARG A 60 2.09 -11.93 -7.70
CA ARG A 60 1.01 -12.76 -8.26
C ARG A 60 0.68 -12.39 -9.69
N VAL A 61 0.64 -11.08 -10.03
CA VAL A 61 0.41 -10.64 -11.41
C VAL A 61 1.56 -11.08 -12.31
N MET A 62 2.82 -10.91 -11.89
CA MET A 62 3.99 -11.36 -12.65
C MET A 62 3.96 -12.88 -12.91
N GLN A 63 3.66 -13.67 -11.88
CA GLN A 63 3.54 -15.13 -12.00
C GLN A 63 2.40 -15.53 -12.95
N HIS A 64 1.25 -14.87 -12.87
CA HIS A 64 0.14 -15.10 -13.77
C HIS A 64 0.53 -14.80 -15.24
N LEU A 65 1.18 -13.67 -15.49
CA LEU A 65 1.66 -13.29 -16.82
C LEU A 65 2.71 -14.27 -17.37
N ALA A 66 3.52 -14.85 -16.51
CA ALA A 66 4.53 -15.86 -16.91
C ALA A 66 3.90 -17.23 -17.18
N SER A 67 2.77 -17.57 -16.58
CA SER A 67 2.15 -18.90 -16.66
C SER A 67 1.24 -19.10 -17.88
N GLY A 68 0.86 -18.03 -18.61
CA GLY A 68 -0.05 -18.17 -19.76
C GLY A 68 -0.50 -16.83 -20.33
N ASP A 69 -1.52 -16.91 -21.20
CA ASP A 69 -2.09 -15.76 -21.93
C ASP A 69 -3.47 -15.36 -21.42
N GLU A 70 -3.96 -16.01 -20.37
CA GLU A 70 -5.22 -15.63 -19.75
C GLU A 70 -5.19 -14.19 -19.21
N PRO A 71 -6.26 -13.40 -19.40
CA PRO A 71 -6.30 -12.04 -18.90
C PRO A 71 -6.10 -11.95 -17.38
N VAL A 72 -5.31 -10.99 -16.94
CA VAL A 72 -5.22 -10.63 -15.52
C VAL A 72 -6.51 -9.93 -15.11
N ARG A 73 -7.24 -10.48 -14.13
CA ARG A 73 -8.45 -9.83 -13.59
C ARG A 73 -8.12 -9.05 -12.34
N ALA A 74 -8.34 -7.74 -12.34
CA ALA A 74 -7.98 -6.87 -11.23
C ALA A 74 -9.09 -5.85 -10.89
N ILE A 75 -9.21 -5.55 -9.59
CA ILE A 75 -10.27 -4.71 -9.04
C ILE A 75 -10.02 -3.24 -9.39
N ASP A 76 -11.03 -2.55 -9.92
CA ASP A 76 -10.94 -1.16 -10.36
C ASP A 76 -11.57 -0.17 -9.37
N ASP A 77 -12.43 -0.61 -8.48
CA ASP A 77 -13.18 0.20 -7.51
C ASP A 77 -12.55 0.24 -6.10
N GLN A 78 -11.27 -0.14 -5.96
CA GLN A 78 -10.49 0.02 -4.73
C GLN A 78 -9.22 0.84 -4.99
N MET A 79 -9.14 2.02 -4.35
CA MET A 79 -8.00 2.94 -4.49
C MET A 79 -6.96 2.73 -3.39
N ILE A 80 -5.71 2.64 -3.80
CA ILE A 80 -4.53 2.33 -2.97
C ILE A 80 -3.33 3.20 -3.37
N ALA A 81 -2.29 3.22 -2.54
CA ALA A 81 -0.94 3.68 -2.90
C ALA A 81 0.06 2.53 -2.66
N PRO A 82 0.33 1.71 -3.68
CA PRO A 82 1.24 0.57 -3.53
C PRO A 82 2.64 1.02 -3.12
N THR A 83 3.18 0.44 -2.05
CA THR A 83 4.42 0.91 -1.45
C THR A 83 5.51 -0.16 -1.53
N TYR A 84 6.61 0.16 -2.21
CA TYR A 84 7.77 -0.72 -2.30
C TYR A 84 8.49 -0.81 -0.95
N THR A 85 8.72 -2.04 -0.47
CA THR A 85 9.28 -2.29 0.87
C THR A 85 10.68 -1.71 1.07
N ARG A 86 11.50 -1.59 0.02
CA ARG A 86 12.81 -0.92 0.07
C ARG A 86 12.64 0.56 0.40
N HIS A 87 11.76 1.27 -0.30
CA HIS A 87 11.48 2.69 -0.03
C HIS A 87 10.87 2.89 1.36
N LEU A 88 10.00 1.97 1.82
CA LEU A 88 9.51 2.00 3.20
C LEU A 88 10.65 1.81 4.20
N GLY A 89 11.56 0.86 3.96
CA GLY A 89 12.73 0.61 4.82
C GLY A 89 13.60 1.86 4.98
N GLU A 90 13.90 2.56 3.88
CA GLU A 90 14.66 3.81 3.87
C GLU A 90 13.94 4.92 4.67
N ALA A 91 12.61 5.00 4.52
CA ALA A 91 11.78 5.94 5.28
C ALA A 91 11.77 5.62 6.79
N LEU A 92 11.69 4.33 7.16
CA LEU A 92 11.74 3.88 8.55
C LEU A 92 13.11 4.21 9.19
N ILE A 93 14.22 3.93 8.49
CA ILE A 93 15.57 4.30 8.95
C ILE A 93 15.69 5.81 9.17
N THR A 94 15.08 6.61 8.28
CA THR A 94 15.06 8.06 8.43
C THR A 94 14.30 8.47 9.70
N LEU A 95 13.11 7.91 9.93
CA LEU A 95 12.30 8.19 11.12
C LEU A 95 12.99 7.77 12.43
N MET A 96 13.67 6.62 12.43
CA MET A 96 14.40 6.12 13.61
C MET A 96 15.55 7.03 14.05
N ARG A 97 16.09 7.84 13.14
CA ARG A 97 17.15 8.84 13.43
C ARG A 97 16.61 10.14 13.97
N LEU A 98 15.29 10.33 13.95
CA LEU A 98 14.64 11.54 14.45
C LEU A 98 14.17 11.34 15.89
N ASP A 99 14.30 12.38 16.69
CA ASP A 99 13.71 12.41 18.02
C ASP A 99 12.22 12.80 17.94
N ARG A 100 11.42 11.89 17.35
CA ARG A 100 9.98 12.07 17.16
C ARG A 100 9.22 10.90 17.78
N SER A 101 8.04 11.19 18.30
CA SER A 101 7.11 10.23 18.89
C SER A 101 5.71 10.49 18.35
N GLY A 102 4.93 9.43 18.22
CA GLY A 102 3.55 9.51 17.79
C GLY A 102 3.19 8.56 16.64
N LEU A 103 2.11 8.91 15.96
CA LEU A 103 1.58 8.18 14.80
C LEU A 103 1.94 8.95 13.53
N VAL A 104 2.45 8.27 12.51
CA VAL A 104 2.77 8.86 11.21
C VAL A 104 2.40 7.91 10.07
N HIS A 105 1.93 8.46 8.96
CA HIS A 105 1.68 7.72 7.73
C HIS A 105 2.91 7.74 6.82
N VAL A 106 3.31 6.55 6.34
CA VAL A 106 4.41 6.37 5.38
C VAL A 106 3.93 5.46 4.25
N ALA A 107 3.73 6.01 3.09
CA ALA A 107 3.32 5.28 1.89
C ALA A 107 3.89 5.97 0.65
N ALA A 108 3.92 5.28 -0.46
CA ALA A 108 4.26 5.86 -1.75
C ALA A 108 3.31 7.02 -2.09
N THR A 109 3.81 8.00 -2.84
CA THR A 109 2.97 9.07 -3.37
C THR A 109 2.16 8.63 -4.59
N GLY A 110 1.08 9.37 -4.86
CA GLY A 110 0.11 9.01 -5.89
C GLY A 110 -0.85 7.90 -5.44
N GLU A 111 -1.84 7.66 -6.26
CA GLU A 111 -2.85 6.64 -6.04
C GLU A 111 -3.19 5.90 -7.33
N CYS A 112 -3.70 4.68 -7.22
CA CYS A 112 -4.17 3.89 -8.34
C CYS A 112 -5.15 2.82 -7.85
N SER A 113 -5.94 2.25 -8.76
CA SER A 113 -6.68 1.02 -8.49
C SER A 113 -5.74 -0.21 -8.57
N TRP A 114 -6.21 -1.38 -8.10
CA TRP A 114 -5.51 -2.63 -8.36
C TRP A 114 -5.43 -2.94 -9.86
N TYR A 115 -6.44 -2.52 -10.63
CA TYR A 115 -6.45 -2.63 -12.09
C TYR A 115 -5.35 -1.78 -12.74
N ASP A 116 -5.22 -0.51 -12.33
CA ASP A 116 -4.14 0.36 -12.83
C ASP A 116 -2.76 -0.21 -12.52
N LEU A 117 -2.58 -0.75 -11.30
CA LEU A 117 -1.33 -1.41 -10.92
C LEU A 117 -1.06 -2.64 -11.79
N ALA A 118 -2.08 -3.50 -12.02
CA ALA A 118 -1.92 -4.68 -12.87
C ALA A 118 -1.58 -4.29 -14.30
N ARG A 119 -2.21 -3.26 -14.87
CA ARG A 119 -1.86 -2.71 -16.20
C ARG A 119 -0.43 -2.20 -16.25
N ALA A 120 -0.01 -1.49 -15.22
CA ALA A 120 1.36 -0.98 -15.15
C ALA A 120 2.40 -2.10 -15.09
N ILE A 121 2.11 -3.19 -14.39
CA ILE A 121 2.95 -4.40 -14.36
C ILE A 121 2.96 -5.07 -15.74
N ALA A 122 1.78 -5.33 -16.31
CA ALA A 122 1.65 -5.99 -17.59
C ALA A 122 2.39 -5.25 -18.71
N SER A 123 2.29 -3.93 -18.76
CA SER A 123 2.96 -3.11 -19.77
C SER A 123 4.49 -3.21 -19.71
N ARG A 124 5.08 -3.57 -18.57
CA ARG A 124 6.53 -3.70 -18.37
C ARG A 124 7.04 -5.12 -18.50
N VAL A 125 6.23 -6.09 -18.02
CA VAL A 125 6.64 -7.51 -17.94
C VAL A 125 6.26 -8.28 -19.20
N LYS A 126 5.05 -8.05 -19.71
CA LYS A 126 4.51 -8.72 -20.92
C LYS A 126 3.67 -7.73 -21.73
N PRO A 127 4.31 -6.84 -22.52
CA PRO A 127 3.59 -5.88 -23.35
C PRO A 127 2.54 -6.57 -24.23
N GLY A 128 1.33 -6.02 -24.25
CA GLY A 128 0.20 -6.58 -24.98
C GLY A 128 -0.65 -7.60 -24.22
N ALA A 129 -0.26 -8.02 -23.01
CA ALA A 129 -1.09 -8.89 -22.19
C ALA A 129 -2.40 -8.19 -21.78
N ALA A 130 -3.50 -8.93 -21.85
CA ALA A 130 -4.82 -8.43 -21.49
C ALA A 130 -4.97 -8.28 -19.97
N VAL A 131 -5.58 -7.18 -19.54
CA VAL A 131 -5.95 -6.94 -18.15
C VAL A 131 -7.40 -6.49 -18.10
N ASP A 132 -8.24 -7.24 -17.39
CA ASP A 132 -9.67 -6.99 -17.26
C ASP A 132 -9.98 -6.30 -15.93
N ALA A 133 -10.71 -5.18 -16.01
CA ALA A 133 -11.26 -4.51 -14.84
C ALA A 133 -12.44 -5.32 -14.29
N ILE A 134 -12.44 -5.56 -12.99
CA ILE A 134 -13.57 -6.15 -12.26
C ILE A 134 -13.91 -5.32 -11.04
N THR A 135 -15.16 -5.39 -10.59
CA THR A 135 -15.58 -4.73 -9.34
C THR A 135 -15.25 -5.59 -8.12
N THR A 136 -15.23 -4.95 -6.94
CA THR A 136 -15.13 -5.65 -5.65
C THR A 136 -16.21 -6.73 -5.49
N ALA A 137 -17.43 -6.45 -5.96
CA ALA A 137 -18.53 -7.41 -5.93
C ALA A 137 -18.25 -8.66 -6.79
N GLN A 138 -17.69 -8.47 -7.98
CA GLN A 138 -17.29 -9.56 -8.88
C GLN A 138 -16.12 -10.38 -8.34
N ALA A 139 -15.20 -9.75 -7.60
CA ALA A 139 -14.04 -10.41 -7.02
C ALA A 139 -14.38 -11.36 -5.86
N ARG A 140 -15.58 -11.26 -5.25
CA ARG A 140 -16.06 -12.11 -4.14
C ARG A 140 -15.03 -12.32 -3.04
N GLN A 141 -14.40 -11.24 -2.60
CA GLN A 141 -13.36 -11.30 -1.56
C GLN A 141 -13.95 -11.82 -0.24
N ALA A 142 -13.23 -12.71 0.44
CA ALA A 142 -13.67 -13.33 1.71
C ALA A 142 -13.80 -12.31 2.87
N ALA A 143 -13.06 -11.19 2.83
CA ALA A 143 -13.14 -10.14 3.83
C ALA A 143 -13.40 -8.79 3.17
N PRO A 144 -14.21 -7.92 3.79
CA PRO A 144 -14.46 -6.58 3.28
C PRO A 144 -13.16 -5.76 3.29
N ARG A 145 -12.97 -4.97 2.24
CA ARG A 145 -11.84 -4.05 2.08
C ARG A 145 -12.37 -2.64 1.79
N PRO A 146 -11.70 -1.61 2.30
CA PRO A 146 -12.09 -0.24 2.03
C PRO A 146 -11.98 0.09 0.53
N ALA A 147 -12.98 0.80 -0.01
CA ALA A 147 -12.93 1.28 -1.40
C ALA A 147 -11.84 2.34 -1.60
N TYR A 148 -11.48 3.06 -0.55
CA TYR A 148 -10.40 4.05 -0.57
C TYR A 148 -9.52 3.89 0.67
N SER A 149 -8.23 3.61 0.49
CA SER A 149 -7.29 3.40 1.60
C SER A 149 -6.03 4.26 1.53
N VAL A 150 -6.00 5.24 0.63
CA VAL A 150 -4.83 6.09 0.42
C VAL A 150 -4.53 6.92 1.67
N LEU A 151 -3.27 6.96 2.07
CA LEU A 151 -2.78 7.68 3.25
C LEU A 151 -2.17 9.03 2.85
N ASP A 152 -2.48 10.06 3.62
CA ASP A 152 -1.83 11.37 3.54
C ASP A 152 -0.47 11.30 4.26
N THR A 153 0.60 11.58 3.56
CA THR A 153 1.99 11.49 4.06
C THR A 153 2.62 12.84 4.36
N ARG A 154 1.82 13.92 4.43
CA ARG A 154 2.33 15.28 4.69
C ARG A 154 3.03 15.39 6.04
N LEU A 155 2.59 14.65 7.06
CA LEU A 155 3.26 14.66 8.36
C LEU A 155 4.67 14.05 8.28
N TYR A 156 4.84 12.95 7.53
CA TYR A 156 6.16 12.38 7.24
C TYR A 156 7.07 13.41 6.56
N HIS A 157 6.56 14.09 5.53
CA HIS A 157 7.31 15.16 4.86
C HIS A 157 7.69 16.29 5.84
N THR A 158 6.76 16.73 6.68
CA THR A 158 7.03 17.77 7.69
C THR A 158 8.14 17.36 8.65
N TRP A 159 8.18 16.09 9.08
CA TRP A 159 9.19 15.62 10.03
C TRP A 159 10.56 15.41 9.40
N THR A 160 10.61 14.93 8.15
CA THR A 160 11.84 14.43 7.51
C THR A 160 12.37 15.32 6.40
N GLN A 161 11.59 16.26 5.89
CA GLN A 161 11.81 17.01 4.65
C GLN A 161 12.01 16.07 3.44
N ARG A 162 11.48 14.85 3.51
CA ARG A 162 11.57 13.84 2.45
C ARG A 162 10.18 13.40 2.00
N VAL A 163 10.11 12.87 0.80
CA VAL A 163 8.92 12.26 0.21
C VAL A 163 9.26 10.81 -0.14
N VAL A 164 8.36 9.89 0.14
CA VAL A 164 8.50 8.52 -0.36
C VAL A 164 8.24 8.55 -1.87
N PRO A 165 9.08 7.90 -2.70
CA PRO A 165 8.88 7.86 -4.15
C PRO A 165 7.48 7.40 -4.51
N SER A 166 7.01 7.80 -5.69
CA SER A 166 5.69 7.41 -6.19
C SER A 166 5.58 5.90 -6.35
N TRP A 167 4.35 5.40 -6.36
CA TRP A 167 4.11 3.97 -6.57
C TRP A 167 4.67 3.48 -7.91
N ARG A 168 4.73 4.34 -8.94
CA ARG A 168 5.30 4.01 -10.25
C ARG A 168 6.81 3.87 -10.16
N GLU A 169 7.48 4.83 -9.55
CA GLU A 169 8.93 4.74 -9.28
C GLU A 169 9.27 3.53 -8.42
N GLY A 170 8.41 3.21 -7.42
CA GLY A 170 8.55 2.01 -6.61
C GLY A 170 8.41 0.72 -7.41
N LEU A 171 7.46 0.67 -8.34
CA LEU A 171 7.31 -0.47 -9.25
C LEU A 171 8.51 -0.61 -10.19
N ASP A 172 8.97 0.49 -10.79
CA ASP A 172 10.12 0.48 -11.70
C ASP A 172 11.41 0.04 -10.97
N ALA A 173 11.64 0.54 -9.76
CA ALA A 173 12.78 0.13 -8.93
C ALA A 173 12.70 -1.36 -8.54
N PHE A 174 11.51 -1.86 -8.18
CA PHE A 174 11.31 -3.26 -7.86
C PHE A 174 11.61 -4.16 -9.07
N LEU A 175 11.10 -3.82 -10.25
CA LEU A 175 11.32 -4.61 -11.47
C LEU A 175 12.79 -4.59 -11.90
N ALA A 176 13.49 -3.46 -11.72
CA ALA A 176 14.94 -3.38 -11.97
C ALA A 176 15.74 -4.25 -10.98
N ASP A 177 15.32 -4.33 -9.73
CA ASP A 177 15.96 -5.18 -8.71
C ASP A 177 15.68 -6.68 -8.93
N GLU A 178 14.61 -7.07 -9.66
CA GLU A 178 14.26 -8.47 -10.00
C GLU A 178 14.94 -8.96 -11.29
N THR A 179 15.45 -8.04 -12.11
CA THR A 179 16.21 -8.40 -13.32
C THR A 179 17.65 -8.76 -12.90
N PRO A 180 18.18 -9.95 -13.23
CA PRO A 180 19.53 -10.40 -12.86
C PRO A 180 20.62 -9.57 -13.54
#